data_825c255684db6feff16792ace7fd53db
#
_entry.id   825c255684db6feff16792ace7fd53db
#
_cell.length_a   1.000
_cell.length_b   1.000
_cell.length_c   1.000
_cell.angle_alpha   90.00
_cell.angle_beta   90.00
_cell.angle_gamma   90.00
#
_symmetry.space_group_name_H-M   'P 1'
#
loop_
_entity.id
_entity.type
_entity.pdbx_description
1 polymer ?
#
loop_
_entity_poly.entity_id
_entity_poly.type
_entity_poly.pdbx_seq_one_letter_code
_entity_poly.pdbx_strand_id
1 'polypeptide(L)'
;MAPKLQAQFDAVKVLNDTQSKFEMVQILDENGNVVNEDLVPDLTDEQLVELMERMVWTRILDQRSISLNRQGRLGFYAPTAGQEASQLASQYALEKEDYILPGYRDVPQIIWHGLPLTEAFLFSRGHFKGNQFPEGVNALGPQIIIGAQYIQAAGVAFALKKRGKNAVAITYTGDGGSSQGDFYEGINFAAAYKAPAIFVIQNNNYAISTPRSKQTAAETLAQKAIAVGIPGIQVDGMDALAVYQATKEARDRAVAGEGPTLIETMTYRYGPHTMAGDDPTRYRTSDEDAEWEKKDPLVRFRKFLENKGLWNEDKENEVIERAKADIKAAIKEADNTEKQTVTSLMEIMYEDMPQNLAEQYEIYKEKESK
;
A
#
# COMPACT_ATOMS: atom_id res chain seq x y z
N MET A 1 27.11 10.46 47.55
CA MET A 1 26.63 10.06 46.22
C MET A 1 25.31 10.77 46.00
N ALA A 2 25.20 11.57 44.95
CA ALA A 2 23.91 12.15 44.56
C ALA A 2 22.92 11.02 44.20
N PRO A 3 21.63 11.11 44.60
CA PRO A 3 20.66 10.09 44.23
C PRO A 3 20.57 10.01 42.74
N LYS A 4 20.77 8.82 42.16
CA LYS A 4 20.55 8.59 40.73
C LYS A 4 19.05 8.73 40.50
N LEU A 5 18.66 9.63 39.58
CA LEU A 5 17.30 9.70 39.04
C LEU A 5 16.92 8.33 38.51
N GLN A 6 15.96 7.67 39.16
CA GLN A 6 15.31 6.51 38.55
C GLN A 6 14.39 6.98 37.47
N ALA A 7 14.47 6.37 36.28
CA ALA A 7 13.51 6.61 35.23
C ALA A 7 12.09 6.33 35.75
N GLN A 8 11.20 7.32 35.67
CA GLN A 8 9.80 7.16 36.05
C GLN A 8 9.04 6.24 35.07
N PHE A 9 9.63 5.98 33.91
CA PHE A 9 9.09 5.16 32.86
C PHE A 9 10.15 4.15 32.42
N ASP A 10 9.89 2.88 32.63
CA ASP A 10 10.70 1.78 32.11
C ASP A 10 10.02 1.26 30.83
N ALA A 11 10.56 1.68 29.68
CA ALA A 11 10.02 1.30 28.37
C ALA A 11 10.02 -0.23 28.17
N VAL A 12 11.06 -0.93 28.65
CA VAL A 12 11.15 -2.40 28.50
C VAL A 12 10.07 -3.09 29.32
N LYS A 13 9.83 -2.62 30.55
CA LYS A 13 8.79 -3.18 31.41
C LYS A 13 7.39 -2.94 30.82
N VAL A 14 7.11 -1.72 30.36
CA VAL A 14 5.82 -1.38 29.75
C VAL A 14 5.61 -2.17 28.45
N LEU A 15 6.66 -2.37 27.66
CA LEU A 15 6.59 -3.18 26.43
C LEU A 15 6.30 -4.65 26.75
N ASN A 16 7.00 -5.22 27.73
CA ASN A 16 6.73 -6.60 28.16
C ASN A 16 5.31 -6.76 28.73
N ASP A 17 4.81 -5.78 29.49
CA ASP A 17 3.45 -5.79 30.03
C ASP A 17 2.38 -5.56 28.93
N THR A 18 2.75 -4.98 27.78
CA THR A 18 1.86 -4.73 26.63
C THR A 18 2.00 -5.76 25.51
N GLN A 19 3.03 -6.58 25.52
CA GLN A 19 3.33 -7.55 24.47
C GLN A 19 2.16 -8.52 24.22
N SER A 20 1.46 -8.95 25.27
CA SER A 20 0.23 -9.75 25.16
C SER A 20 -0.95 -9.00 24.51
N LYS A 21 -0.87 -7.67 24.37
CA LYS A 21 -1.92 -6.84 23.76
C LYS A 21 -1.71 -6.63 22.25
N PHE A 22 -0.59 -7.06 21.72
CA PHE A 22 -0.25 -7.01 20.30
C PHE A 22 -0.14 -8.43 19.72
N GLU A 23 -0.98 -9.35 20.19
CA GLU A 23 -1.14 -10.63 19.51
C GLU A 23 -1.57 -10.37 18.07
N MET A 24 -0.87 -10.99 17.13
CA MET A 24 -1.13 -10.82 15.72
C MET A 24 -2.52 -11.37 15.38
N VAL A 25 -3.37 -10.51 14.81
CA VAL A 25 -4.69 -10.90 14.35
C VAL A 25 -4.57 -11.82 13.14
N GLN A 26 -5.15 -13.00 13.23
CA GLN A 26 -5.20 -14.01 12.18
C GLN A 26 -6.60 -14.65 12.16
N ILE A 27 -7.15 -14.89 10.98
CA ILE A 27 -8.43 -15.57 10.75
C ILE A 27 -8.22 -16.90 10.04
N LEU A 28 -7.33 -16.93 9.03
CA LEU A 28 -6.98 -18.14 8.29
C LEU A 28 -5.59 -18.63 8.65
N ASP A 29 -5.40 -19.95 8.80
CA ASP A 29 -4.07 -20.55 8.82
C ASP A 29 -3.50 -20.71 7.40
N GLU A 30 -2.26 -21.18 7.26
CA GLU A 30 -1.58 -21.35 5.98
C GLU A 30 -2.24 -22.42 5.09
N ASN A 31 -3.15 -23.20 5.63
CA ASN A 31 -3.94 -24.21 4.92
C ASN A 31 -5.33 -23.73 4.53
N GLY A 32 -5.67 -22.46 4.84
CA GLY A 32 -6.98 -21.88 4.55
C GLY A 32 -8.08 -22.33 5.52
N ASN A 33 -7.71 -22.89 6.68
CA ASN A 33 -8.68 -23.20 7.73
C ASN A 33 -8.94 -21.95 8.57
N VAL A 34 -10.20 -21.76 8.98
CA VAL A 34 -10.56 -20.71 9.94
C VAL A 34 -10.06 -21.09 11.32
N VAL A 35 -9.24 -20.23 11.92
CA VAL A 35 -8.70 -20.39 13.29
C VAL A 35 -9.30 -19.42 14.29
N ASN A 36 -10.05 -18.42 13.82
CA ASN A 36 -10.74 -17.43 14.64
C ASN A 36 -12.12 -17.10 14.04
N GLU A 37 -13.11 -17.90 14.38
CA GLU A 37 -14.48 -17.78 13.86
C GLU A 37 -15.15 -16.44 14.21
N ASP A 38 -14.85 -15.89 15.38
CA ASP A 38 -15.47 -14.65 15.87
C ASP A 38 -15.03 -13.41 15.07
N LEU A 39 -13.94 -13.51 14.33
CA LEU A 39 -13.38 -12.41 13.52
C LEU A 39 -13.67 -12.56 12.03
N VAL A 40 -14.32 -13.63 11.59
CA VAL A 40 -14.63 -13.81 10.16
C VAL A 40 -15.54 -12.68 9.69
N PRO A 41 -15.16 -11.90 8.65
CA PRO A 41 -15.97 -10.81 8.17
C PRO A 41 -17.25 -11.29 7.50
N ASP A 42 -18.31 -10.48 7.61
CA ASP A 42 -19.59 -10.72 6.93
C ASP A 42 -19.47 -10.32 5.45
N LEU A 43 -18.76 -11.16 4.67
CA LEU A 43 -18.64 -11.05 3.23
C LEU A 43 -19.49 -12.10 2.55
N THR A 44 -20.22 -11.69 1.49
CA THR A 44 -20.95 -12.66 0.65
C THR A 44 -19.97 -13.51 -0.15
N ASP A 45 -20.47 -14.65 -0.66
CA ASP A 45 -19.65 -15.54 -1.49
C ASP A 45 -19.12 -14.84 -2.75
N GLU A 46 -19.91 -13.94 -3.34
CA GLU A 46 -19.51 -13.11 -4.49
C GLU A 46 -18.37 -12.15 -4.12
N GLN A 47 -18.45 -11.52 -2.93
CA GLN A 47 -17.40 -10.61 -2.46
C GLN A 47 -16.09 -11.35 -2.15
N LEU A 48 -16.18 -12.56 -1.60
CA LEU A 48 -15.02 -13.42 -1.37
C LEU A 48 -14.35 -13.81 -2.69
N VAL A 49 -15.15 -14.19 -3.70
CA VAL A 49 -14.65 -14.51 -5.04
C VAL A 49 -14.02 -13.28 -5.70
N GLU A 50 -14.66 -12.12 -5.62
CA GLU A 50 -14.13 -10.87 -6.19
C GLU A 50 -12.79 -10.49 -5.55
N LEU A 51 -12.64 -10.63 -4.23
CA LEU A 51 -11.37 -10.36 -3.56
C LEU A 51 -10.26 -11.28 -4.09
N MET A 52 -10.54 -12.58 -4.26
CA MET A 52 -9.58 -13.53 -4.85
C MET A 52 -9.22 -13.15 -6.30
N GLU A 53 -10.21 -12.78 -7.11
CA GLU A 53 -9.97 -12.31 -8.48
C GLU A 53 -9.02 -11.12 -8.53
N ARG A 54 -9.22 -10.13 -7.65
CA ARG A 54 -8.34 -8.97 -7.53
C ARG A 54 -6.92 -9.35 -7.18
N MET A 55 -6.74 -10.28 -6.25
CA MET A 55 -5.42 -10.77 -5.84
C MET A 55 -4.71 -11.53 -6.96
N VAL A 56 -5.40 -12.46 -7.63
CA VAL A 56 -4.84 -13.20 -8.78
C VAL A 56 -4.48 -12.26 -9.94
N TRP A 57 -5.40 -11.36 -10.30
CA TRP A 57 -5.17 -10.37 -11.35
C TRP A 57 -3.92 -9.51 -11.05
N THR A 58 -3.78 -9.09 -9.79
CA THR A 58 -2.63 -8.28 -9.35
C THR A 58 -1.32 -9.05 -9.40
N ARG A 59 -1.31 -10.34 -9.03
CA ARG A 59 -0.12 -11.21 -9.18
C ARG A 59 0.31 -11.30 -10.65
N ILE A 60 -0.64 -11.43 -11.59
CA ILE A 60 -0.34 -11.46 -13.02
C ILE A 60 0.17 -10.11 -13.50
N LEU A 61 -0.42 -9.00 -13.02
CA LEU A 61 0.09 -7.66 -13.30
C LEU A 61 1.54 -7.50 -12.86
N ASP A 62 1.88 -7.95 -11.65
CA ASP A 62 3.26 -7.89 -11.14
C ASP A 62 4.25 -8.65 -12.02
N GLN A 63 3.96 -9.91 -12.34
CA GLN A 63 4.79 -10.76 -13.19
C GLN A 63 5.00 -10.13 -14.59
N ARG A 64 3.92 -9.60 -15.18
CA ARG A 64 3.98 -8.95 -16.50
C ARG A 64 4.73 -7.63 -16.44
N SER A 65 4.56 -6.84 -15.39
CA SER A 65 5.26 -5.56 -15.20
C SER A 65 6.77 -5.76 -15.02
N ILE A 66 7.20 -6.78 -14.29
CA ILE A 66 8.61 -7.18 -14.21
C ILE A 66 9.16 -7.50 -15.60
N SER A 67 8.42 -8.29 -16.39
CA SER A 67 8.83 -8.66 -17.75
C SER A 67 8.90 -7.43 -18.68
N LEU A 68 7.92 -6.55 -18.62
CA LEU A 68 7.88 -5.30 -19.40
C LEU A 68 9.00 -4.33 -19.01
N ASN A 69 9.32 -4.25 -17.72
CA ASN A 69 10.46 -3.45 -17.24
C ASN A 69 11.78 -3.98 -17.79
N ARG A 70 12.02 -5.30 -17.73
CA ARG A 70 13.22 -5.94 -18.32
C ARG A 70 13.37 -5.71 -19.82
N GLN A 71 12.25 -5.53 -20.53
CA GLN A 71 12.20 -5.19 -21.96
C GLN A 71 12.36 -3.68 -22.22
N GLY A 72 12.53 -2.85 -21.21
CA GLY A 72 12.60 -1.39 -21.34
C GLY A 72 11.25 -0.72 -21.71
N ARG A 73 10.13 -1.44 -21.59
CA ARG A 73 8.79 -0.93 -21.91
C ARG A 73 8.09 -0.26 -20.72
N LEU A 74 8.56 -0.51 -19.51
CA LEU A 74 8.22 0.23 -18.30
C LEU A 74 9.49 0.85 -17.71
N GLY A 75 9.35 1.99 -17.05
CA GLY A 75 10.40 2.66 -16.30
C GLY A 75 10.50 2.15 -14.88
N PHE A 76 10.21 3.00 -13.90
CA PHE A 76 10.21 2.61 -12.49
C PHE A 76 9.15 1.54 -12.20
N TYR A 77 9.57 0.44 -11.58
CA TYR A 77 8.66 -0.58 -11.08
C TYR A 77 9.19 -1.19 -9.77
N ALA A 78 8.31 -1.29 -8.80
CA ALA A 78 8.54 -1.93 -7.50
C ALA A 78 7.64 -3.16 -7.40
N PRO A 79 8.18 -4.40 -7.44
CA PRO A 79 7.40 -5.63 -7.39
C PRO A 79 6.53 -5.72 -6.13
N THR A 80 5.31 -6.23 -6.28
CA THR A 80 4.29 -6.31 -5.22
C THR A 80 3.99 -7.73 -4.77
N ALA A 81 4.43 -8.74 -5.52
CA ALA A 81 4.16 -10.14 -5.21
C ALA A 81 4.54 -10.51 -3.77
N GLY A 82 3.60 -11.17 -3.08
CA GLY A 82 3.65 -11.50 -1.66
C GLY A 82 2.89 -10.52 -0.76
N GLN A 83 2.51 -9.33 -1.25
CA GLN A 83 1.78 -8.33 -0.47
C GLN A 83 0.31 -8.19 -0.89
N GLU A 84 -0.21 -9.07 -1.75
CA GLU A 84 -1.56 -8.95 -2.33
C GLU A 84 -2.66 -8.91 -1.28
N ALA A 85 -2.60 -9.77 -0.24
CA ALA A 85 -3.60 -9.75 0.83
C ALA A 85 -3.57 -8.41 1.59
N SER A 86 -2.37 -7.95 1.99
CA SER A 86 -2.22 -6.65 2.65
C SER A 86 -2.75 -5.50 1.81
N GLN A 87 -2.46 -5.51 0.51
CA GLN A 87 -2.82 -4.45 -0.42
C GLN A 87 -4.30 -4.48 -0.82
N LEU A 88 -4.76 -5.62 -1.33
CA LEU A 88 -6.08 -5.69 -1.95
C LEU A 88 -7.20 -5.84 -0.92
N ALA A 89 -6.97 -6.56 0.18
CA ALA A 89 -7.99 -6.68 1.20
C ALA A 89 -8.21 -5.37 1.97
N SER A 90 -7.14 -4.60 2.23
CA SER A 90 -7.30 -3.27 2.82
C SER A 90 -7.97 -2.28 1.86
N GLN A 91 -7.68 -2.35 0.56
CA GLN A 91 -8.36 -1.55 -0.45
C GLN A 91 -9.84 -1.97 -0.59
N TYR A 92 -10.13 -3.27 -0.53
CA TYR A 92 -11.48 -3.80 -0.67
C TYR A 92 -12.42 -3.40 0.49
N ALA A 93 -11.86 -3.08 1.66
CA ALA A 93 -12.60 -2.57 2.82
C ALA A 93 -13.02 -1.09 2.69
N LEU A 94 -12.60 -0.39 1.64
CA LEU A 94 -12.88 1.02 1.41
C LEU A 94 -14.14 1.22 0.60
N GLU A 95 -14.75 2.39 0.79
CA GLU A 95 -15.81 2.91 -0.06
C GLU A 95 -15.23 3.83 -1.16
N LYS A 96 -15.99 4.08 -2.21
CA LYS A 96 -15.56 4.90 -3.35
C LYS A 96 -15.20 6.34 -2.96
N GLU A 97 -15.80 6.86 -1.90
CA GLU A 97 -15.58 8.21 -1.39
C GLU A 97 -14.31 8.35 -0.55
N ASP A 98 -13.71 7.23 -0.15
CA ASP A 98 -12.48 7.22 0.63
C ASP A 98 -11.27 7.61 -0.24
N TYR A 99 -10.26 8.22 0.38
CA TYR A 99 -9.05 8.67 -0.30
C TYR A 99 -7.88 7.73 -0.05
N ILE A 100 -7.21 7.31 -1.12
CA ILE A 100 -5.96 6.53 -1.05
C ILE A 100 -4.76 7.44 -1.31
N LEU A 101 -3.81 7.43 -0.36
CA LEU A 101 -2.52 8.09 -0.49
C LEU A 101 -1.41 7.04 -0.54
N PRO A 102 -1.05 6.56 -1.74
CA PRO A 102 -0.17 5.42 -1.91
C PRO A 102 1.30 5.79 -1.77
N GLY A 103 2.12 4.85 -1.31
CA GLY A 103 3.54 4.83 -1.61
C GLY A 103 3.80 4.26 -3.03
N TYR A 104 5.05 4.21 -3.42
CA TYR A 104 5.44 3.77 -4.78
C TYR A 104 5.12 2.30 -5.09
N ARG A 105 4.87 1.46 -4.07
CA ARG A 105 4.51 0.03 -4.25
C ARG A 105 3.01 -0.21 -4.23
N ASP A 106 2.21 0.82 -3.97
CA ASP A 106 0.77 0.71 -3.73
C ASP A 106 -0.07 1.05 -4.97
N VAL A 107 0.53 0.90 -6.16
CA VAL A 107 -0.16 1.11 -7.44
C VAL A 107 -1.35 0.17 -7.63
N PRO A 108 -1.31 -1.13 -7.22
CA PRO A 108 -2.47 -2.00 -7.33
C PRO A 108 -3.71 -1.47 -6.60
N GLN A 109 -3.57 -0.89 -5.40
CA GLN A 109 -4.70 -0.37 -4.64
C GLN A 109 -5.40 0.77 -5.37
N ILE A 110 -4.64 1.69 -5.98
CA ILE A 110 -5.25 2.80 -6.72
C ILE A 110 -5.86 2.37 -8.05
N ILE A 111 -5.33 1.32 -8.72
CA ILE A 111 -5.95 0.72 -9.90
C ILE A 111 -7.34 0.18 -9.51
N TRP A 112 -7.42 -0.62 -8.47
CA TRP A 112 -8.70 -1.16 -7.99
C TRP A 112 -9.62 -0.12 -7.35
N HIS A 113 -9.09 1.07 -7.04
CA HIS A 113 -9.89 2.22 -6.61
C HIS A 113 -10.37 3.10 -7.78
N GLY A 114 -10.03 2.73 -9.01
CA GLY A 114 -10.55 3.33 -10.23
C GLY A 114 -9.53 4.00 -11.14
N LEU A 115 -8.22 3.98 -10.82
CA LEU A 115 -7.21 4.48 -11.74
C LEU A 115 -7.08 3.53 -12.94
N PRO A 116 -7.24 4.00 -14.18
CA PRO A 116 -7.03 3.16 -15.35
C PRO A 116 -5.60 2.62 -15.41
N LEU A 117 -5.46 1.37 -15.88
CA LEU A 117 -4.16 0.70 -15.95
C LEU A 117 -3.18 1.41 -16.91
N THR A 118 -3.69 2.08 -17.93
CA THR A 118 -2.88 2.88 -18.86
C THR A 118 -2.15 4.01 -18.14
N GLU A 119 -2.84 4.75 -17.27
CA GLU A 119 -2.25 5.83 -16.46
C GLU A 119 -1.19 5.29 -15.50
N ALA A 120 -1.41 4.12 -14.90
CA ALA A 120 -0.40 3.47 -14.06
C ALA A 120 0.88 3.14 -14.86
N PHE A 121 0.76 2.70 -16.11
CA PHE A 121 1.91 2.47 -16.98
C PHE A 121 2.57 3.77 -17.44
N LEU A 122 1.80 4.82 -17.71
CA LEU A 122 2.33 6.14 -18.03
C LEU A 122 3.07 6.75 -16.84
N PHE A 123 2.57 6.59 -15.61
CA PHE A 123 3.29 6.95 -14.39
C PHE A 123 4.64 6.24 -14.31
N SER A 124 4.66 4.92 -14.52
CA SER A 124 5.90 4.12 -14.53
C SER A 124 6.92 4.62 -15.55
N ARG A 125 6.45 5.16 -16.68
CA ARG A 125 7.29 5.76 -17.74
C ARG A 125 7.74 7.19 -17.45
N GLY A 126 7.27 7.80 -16.36
CA GLY A 126 7.52 9.21 -16.03
C GLY A 126 6.72 10.19 -16.90
N HIS A 127 5.62 9.75 -17.51
CA HIS A 127 4.76 10.59 -18.31
C HIS A 127 3.75 11.34 -17.40
N PHE A 128 3.59 12.66 -17.61
CA PHE A 128 2.75 13.50 -16.73
C PHE A 128 1.29 13.05 -16.67
N LYS A 129 0.74 12.49 -17.76
CA LYS A 129 -0.63 11.95 -17.79
C LYS A 129 -0.84 10.82 -16.77
N GLY A 130 0.22 10.11 -16.36
CA GLY A 130 0.15 9.10 -15.32
C GLY A 130 -0.20 9.64 -13.93
N ASN A 131 -0.11 10.97 -13.72
CA ASN A 131 -0.55 11.65 -12.50
C ASN A 131 -1.87 12.44 -12.69
N GLN A 132 -2.51 12.33 -13.85
CA GLN A 132 -3.80 12.94 -14.13
C GLN A 132 -4.91 11.92 -13.86
N PHE A 133 -5.44 11.92 -12.64
CA PHE A 133 -6.47 10.98 -12.26
C PHE A 133 -7.83 11.41 -12.80
N PRO A 134 -8.64 10.47 -13.32
CA PRO A 134 -9.99 10.75 -13.76
C PRO A 134 -10.86 11.32 -12.64
N GLU A 135 -11.87 12.10 -13.00
CA GLU A 135 -12.86 12.59 -12.04
C GLU A 135 -13.53 11.42 -11.30
N GLY A 136 -13.65 11.53 -9.99
CA GLY A 136 -14.23 10.51 -9.13
C GLY A 136 -13.27 9.43 -8.66
N VAL A 137 -11.99 9.47 -9.06
CA VAL A 137 -10.93 8.64 -8.46
C VAL A 137 -10.31 9.40 -7.30
N ASN A 138 -10.66 9.00 -6.09
CA ASN A 138 -10.19 9.63 -4.86
C ASN A 138 -8.83 9.04 -4.44
N ALA A 139 -7.78 9.40 -5.15
CA ALA A 139 -6.41 9.01 -4.82
C ALA A 139 -5.41 10.11 -5.16
N LEU A 140 -4.23 10.05 -4.56
CA LEU A 140 -3.09 10.87 -4.96
C LEU A 140 -2.07 10.03 -5.72
N GLY A 141 -1.14 10.71 -6.42
CA GLY A 141 -0.05 10.04 -7.12
C GLY A 141 0.86 9.25 -6.17
N PRO A 142 1.41 8.09 -6.60
CA PRO A 142 2.29 7.28 -5.77
C PRO A 142 3.48 8.09 -5.26
N GLN A 143 3.68 8.07 -3.92
CA GLN A 143 4.73 8.86 -3.28
C GLN A 143 6.05 8.12 -3.28
N ILE A 144 7.09 8.76 -3.82
CA ILE A 144 8.48 8.26 -3.80
C ILE A 144 9.20 8.71 -2.53
N ILE A 145 8.86 9.87 -1.99
CA ILE A 145 9.43 10.42 -0.75
C ILE A 145 8.73 9.71 0.42
N ILE A 146 9.35 8.63 0.88
CA ILE A 146 8.74 7.72 1.85
C ILE A 146 8.54 8.40 3.21
N GLY A 147 7.33 8.25 3.75
CA GLY A 147 6.87 8.88 4.99
C GLY A 147 5.98 10.10 4.75
N ALA A 148 6.24 10.91 3.72
CA ALA A 148 5.49 12.14 3.45
C ALA A 148 3.98 11.92 3.26
N GLN A 149 3.57 10.76 2.73
CA GLN A 149 2.16 10.42 2.55
C GLN A 149 1.38 10.34 3.87
N TYR A 150 2.05 10.15 5.00
CA TYR A 150 1.40 10.12 6.33
C TYR A 150 0.87 11.50 6.74
N ILE A 151 1.70 12.54 6.59
CA ILE A 151 1.25 13.93 6.83
C ILE A 151 0.15 14.31 5.84
N GLN A 152 0.30 13.95 4.57
CA GLN A 152 -0.69 14.22 3.54
C GLN A 152 -2.03 13.55 3.87
N ALA A 153 -2.01 12.26 4.30
CA ALA A 153 -3.22 11.55 4.71
C ALA A 153 -3.89 12.20 5.92
N ALA A 154 -3.12 12.62 6.91
CA ALA A 154 -3.63 13.35 8.06
C ALA A 154 -4.33 14.67 7.64
N GLY A 155 -3.75 15.39 6.68
CA GLY A 155 -4.33 16.62 6.12
C GLY A 155 -5.62 16.35 5.34
N VAL A 156 -5.65 15.35 4.46
CA VAL A 156 -6.85 14.95 3.71
C VAL A 156 -7.95 14.49 4.66
N ALA A 157 -7.64 13.62 5.62
CA ALA A 157 -8.60 13.17 6.62
C ALA A 157 -9.18 14.33 7.44
N PHE A 158 -8.34 15.27 7.85
CA PHE A 158 -8.79 16.47 8.56
C PHE A 158 -9.74 17.32 7.69
N ALA A 159 -9.46 17.47 6.40
CA ALA A 159 -10.33 18.18 5.47
C ALA A 159 -11.68 17.47 5.28
N LEU A 160 -11.68 16.13 5.15
CA LEU A 160 -12.90 15.32 5.08
C LEU A 160 -13.78 15.54 6.31
N LYS A 161 -13.18 15.48 7.51
CA LYS A 161 -13.87 15.77 8.77
C LYS A 161 -14.47 17.18 8.80
N LYS A 162 -13.68 18.20 8.42
CA LYS A 162 -14.14 19.59 8.39
C LYS A 162 -15.29 19.83 7.42
N ARG A 163 -15.35 19.07 6.34
CA ARG A 163 -16.42 19.10 5.33
C ARG A 163 -17.61 18.19 5.67
N GLY A 164 -17.59 17.51 6.81
CA GLY A 164 -18.65 16.58 7.23
C GLY A 164 -18.84 15.40 6.27
N LYS A 165 -17.77 14.96 5.62
CA LYS A 165 -17.82 13.82 4.71
C LYS A 165 -17.74 12.51 5.50
N ASN A 166 -18.54 11.53 5.08
CA ASN A 166 -18.55 10.17 5.62
C ASN A 166 -17.49 9.32 4.89
N ALA A 167 -16.23 9.73 4.98
CA ALA A 167 -15.12 9.11 4.26
C ALA A 167 -13.84 9.19 5.09
N VAL A 168 -12.88 8.35 4.77
CA VAL A 168 -11.57 8.26 5.41
C VAL A 168 -10.44 8.54 4.41
N ALA A 169 -9.25 8.85 4.93
CA ALA A 169 -8.01 8.81 4.15
C ALA A 169 -7.17 7.63 4.63
N ILE A 170 -6.83 6.72 3.72
CA ILE A 170 -5.92 5.60 3.99
C ILE A 170 -4.57 5.85 3.32
N THR A 171 -3.49 5.51 4.01
CA THR A 171 -2.14 5.57 3.46
C THR A 171 -1.31 4.36 3.82
N TYR A 172 -0.29 4.08 3.02
CA TYR A 172 0.53 2.89 3.12
C TYR A 172 2.02 3.25 3.12
N THR A 173 2.80 2.52 3.91
CA THR A 173 4.27 2.56 3.81
C THR A 173 4.85 1.18 4.15
N GLY A 174 6.12 0.94 3.78
CA GLY A 174 6.87 -0.20 4.31
C GLY A 174 7.39 0.07 5.73
N ASP A 175 7.98 -0.96 6.35
CA ASP A 175 8.62 -0.88 7.67
C ASP A 175 9.62 0.28 7.77
N GLY A 176 10.44 0.49 6.72
CA GLY A 176 11.41 1.59 6.68
C GLY A 176 10.80 2.98 6.77
N GLY A 177 9.62 3.19 6.17
CA GLY A 177 8.92 4.48 6.21
C GLY A 177 8.46 4.84 7.61
N SER A 178 8.22 3.85 8.49
CA SER A 178 7.87 4.09 9.89
C SER A 178 9.01 4.68 10.73
N SER A 179 10.20 4.83 10.17
CA SER A 179 11.37 5.47 10.79
C SER A 179 11.55 6.94 10.40
N GLN A 180 10.71 7.46 9.49
CA GLN A 180 10.72 8.87 9.08
C GLN A 180 10.02 9.76 10.10
N GLY A 181 10.45 11.04 10.19
CA GLY A 181 9.81 12.03 11.07
C GLY A 181 8.35 12.26 10.69
N ASP A 182 8.06 12.42 9.40
CA ASP A 182 6.72 12.64 8.85
C ASP A 182 5.72 11.55 9.25
N PHE A 183 6.19 10.31 9.47
CA PHE A 183 5.35 9.23 10.00
C PHE A 183 4.77 9.61 11.37
N TYR A 184 5.63 9.98 12.33
CA TYR A 184 5.18 10.33 13.69
C TYR A 184 4.39 11.63 13.71
N GLU A 185 4.77 12.60 12.92
CA GLU A 185 4.07 13.88 12.82
C GLU A 185 2.67 13.68 12.24
N GLY A 186 2.54 12.86 11.20
CA GLY A 186 1.26 12.55 10.56
C GLY A 186 0.30 11.83 11.51
N ILE A 187 0.74 10.76 12.17
CA ILE A 187 -0.13 10.03 13.12
C ILE A 187 -0.48 10.87 14.34
N ASN A 188 0.45 11.69 14.84
CA ASN A 188 0.21 12.59 15.98
C ASN A 188 -0.82 13.69 15.63
N PHE A 189 -0.69 14.32 14.45
CA PHE A 189 -1.64 15.32 13.99
C PHE A 189 -3.05 14.70 13.84
N ALA A 190 -3.14 13.55 13.17
CA ALA A 190 -4.40 12.86 12.99
C ALA A 190 -5.05 12.47 14.33
N ALA A 191 -4.25 12.00 15.30
CA ALA A 191 -4.68 11.66 16.64
C ALA A 191 -5.25 12.88 17.39
N ALA A 192 -4.48 13.97 17.43
CA ALA A 192 -4.85 15.20 18.15
C ALA A 192 -6.18 15.80 17.64
N TYR A 193 -6.43 15.72 16.35
CA TYR A 193 -7.66 16.22 15.73
C TYR A 193 -8.75 15.17 15.53
N LYS A 194 -8.52 13.90 15.94
CA LYS A 194 -9.39 12.76 15.65
C LYS A 194 -9.80 12.76 14.16
N ALA A 195 -8.81 12.92 13.28
CA ALA A 195 -9.04 12.88 11.85
C ALA A 195 -9.35 11.44 11.40
N PRO A 196 -10.30 11.21 10.49
CA PRO A 196 -10.66 9.87 10.00
C PRO A 196 -9.57 9.33 9.07
N ALA A 197 -8.44 8.90 9.62
CA ALA A 197 -7.31 8.36 8.89
C ALA A 197 -7.03 6.89 9.27
N ILE A 198 -6.58 6.12 8.29
CA ILE A 198 -6.08 4.76 8.47
C ILE A 198 -4.63 4.74 8.01
N PHE A 199 -3.73 4.37 8.90
CA PHE A 199 -2.30 4.30 8.62
C PHE A 199 -1.87 2.83 8.56
N VAL A 200 -1.40 2.37 7.40
CA VAL A 200 -0.99 0.99 7.20
C VAL A 200 0.53 0.91 7.03
N ILE A 201 1.17 0.07 7.84
CA ILE A 201 2.57 -0.31 7.66
C ILE A 201 2.59 -1.73 7.08
N GLN A 202 2.99 -1.85 5.83
CA GLN A 202 3.23 -3.13 5.16
C GLN A 202 4.63 -3.62 5.53
N ASN A 203 4.72 -4.30 6.67
CA ASN A 203 6.00 -4.76 7.22
C ASN A 203 6.45 -6.02 6.49
N ASN A 204 7.34 -5.86 5.52
CA ASN A 204 7.99 -6.95 4.79
C ASN A 204 9.42 -7.25 5.31
N ASN A 205 9.75 -6.76 6.51
CA ASN A 205 11.00 -6.93 7.24
C ASN A 205 12.23 -6.22 6.65
N TYR A 206 12.13 -5.54 5.51
CA TYR A 206 13.29 -4.93 4.85
C TYR A 206 13.02 -3.54 4.29
N ALA A 207 13.70 -2.53 4.84
CA ALA A 207 13.85 -1.24 4.17
C ALA A 207 14.98 -1.34 3.13
N ILE A 208 14.60 -1.57 1.87
CA ILE A 208 15.52 -1.96 0.80
C ILE A 208 16.22 -3.27 1.20
N SER A 209 17.44 -3.17 1.74
CA SER A 209 18.28 -4.27 2.24
C SER A 209 18.50 -4.24 3.75
N THR A 210 18.02 -3.20 4.44
CA THR A 210 18.19 -3.05 5.89
C THR A 210 17.08 -3.81 6.62
N PRO A 211 17.40 -4.85 7.40
CA PRO A 211 16.39 -5.58 8.14
C PRO A 211 15.75 -4.71 9.23
N ARG A 212 14.46 -4.94 9.50
CA ARG A 212 13.67 -4.19 10.50
C ARG A 212 14.38 -4.09 11.86
N SER A 213 15.02 -5.15 12.30
CA SER A 213 15.75 -5.18 13.58
C SER A 213 16.91 -4.18 13.70
N LYS A 214 17.39 -3.65 12.55
CA LYS A 214 18.40 -2.59 12.51
C LYS A 214 17.79 -1.18 12.38
N GLN A 215 16.49 -1.08 12.12
CA GLN A 215 15.81 0.20 11.96
C GLN A 215 15.18 0.69 13.26
N THR A 216 14.68 -0.23 14.09
CA THR A 216 13.95 0.10 15.31
C THR A 216 14.15 -0.96 16.37
N ALA A 217 14.20 -0.52 17.64
CA ALA A 217 14.17 -1.40 18.80
C ALA A 217 12.73 -1.83 19.16
N ALA A 218 11.72 -1.26 18.53
CA ALA A 218 10.33 -1.65 18.74
C ALA A 218 10.10 -3.09 18.28
N GLU A 219 9.47 -3.90 19.10
CA GLU A 219 9.22 -5.31 18.83
C GLU A 219 8.18 -5.48 17.71
N THR A 220 7.11 -4.67 17.76
CA THR A 220 6.13 -4.51 16.68
C THR A 220 6.10 -3.06 16.22
N LEU A 221 5.72 -2.81 14.98
CA LEU A 221 5.54 -1.45 14.49
C LEU A 221 4.17 -0.88 14.91
N ALA A 222 3.20 -1.75 15.16
CA ALA A 222 1.88 -1.37 15.71
C ALA A 222 2.00 -0.65 17.06
N GLN A 223 2.98 -1.01 17.90
CA GLN A 223 3.21 -0.35 19.20
C GLN A 223 3.60 1.13 19.11
N LYS A 224 4.02 1.62 17.92
CA LYS A 224 4.30 3.05 17.70
C LYS A 224 3.05 3.91 17.89
N ALA A 225 1.86 3.32 17.77
CA ALA A 225 0.58 3.96 18.05
C ALA A 225 0.44 4.44 19.50
N ILE A 226 1.11 3.77 20.45
CA ILE A 226 1.07 4.11 21.88
C ILE A 226 1.57 5.53 22.12
N ALA A 227 2.62 5.94 21.40
CA ALA A 227 3.25 7.26 21.59
C ALA A 227 2.30 8.42 21.29
N VAL A 228 1.28 8.20 20.49
CA VAL A 228 0.29 9.21 20.06
C VAL A 228 -1.12 8.92 20.56
N GLY A 229 -1.32 7.86 21.34
CA GLY A 229 -2.59 7.53 21.99
C GLY A 229 -3.69 7.06 21.05
N ILE A 230 -3.35 6.35 19.97
CA ILE A 230 -4.32 5.77 19.02
C ILE A 230 -4.29 4.23 19.08
N PRO A 231 -5.33 3.53 18.60
CA PRO A 231 -5.27 2.09 18.43
C PRO A 231 -4.16 1.66 17.48
N GLY A 232 -3.41 0.63 17.87
CA GLY A 232 -2.43 -0.06 17.04
C GLY A 232 -2.80 -1.55 16.93
N ILE A 233 -2.83 -2.09 15.72
CA ILE A 233 -3.22 -3.47 15.45
C ILE A 233 -2.13 -4.12 14.61
N GLN A 234 -1.61 -5.28 15.05
CA GLN A 234 -0.76 -6.13 14.21
C GLN A 234 -1.60 -7.25 13.59
N VAL A 235 -1.49 -7.40 12.28
CA VAL A 235 -2.30 -8.33 11.48
C VAL A 235 -1.40 -9.24 10.66
N ASP A 236 -1.75 -10.50 10.49
CA ASP A 236 -1.15 -11.36 9.48
C ASP A 236 -1.48 -10.82 8.09
N GLY A 237 -0.53 -10.11 7.49
CA GLY A 237 -0.67 -9.47 6.18
C GLY A 237 -0.71 -10.46 5.00
N MET A 238 -0.55 -11.76 5.27
CA MET A 238 -0.74 -12.84 4.30
C MET A 238 -2.15 -13.44 4.39
N ASP A 239 -2.99 -12.96 5.32
CA ASP A 239 -4.38 -13.37 5.53
C ASP A 239 -5.34 -12.28 5.07
N ALA A 240 -5.99 -12.50 3.93
CA ALA A 240 -6.87 -11.51 3.32
C ALA A 240 -8.09 -11.17 4.18
N LEU A 241 -8.65 -12.15 4.92
CA LEU A 241 -9.80 -11.91 5.78
C LEU A 241 -9.42 -11.07 7.02
N ALA A 242 -8.27 -11.35 7.63
CA ALA A 242 -7.78 -10.61 8.77
C ALA A 242 -7.44 -9.14 8.40
N VAL A 243 -6.81 -8.91 7.25
CA VAL A 243 -6.52 -7.56 6.76
C VAL A 243 -7.80 -6.81 6.44
N TYR A 244 -8.76 -7.45 5.76
CA TYR A 244 -10.06 -6.85 5.47
C TYR A 244 -10.76 -6.42 6.76
N GLN A 245 -10.91 -7.34 7.72
CA GLN A 245 -11.62 -7.10 8.98
C GLN A 245 -11.00 -5.96 9.77
N ALA A 246 -9.68 -5.97 9.94
CA ALA A 246 -8.98 -4.91 10.67
C ALA A 246 -9.12 -3.54 9.99
N THR A 247 -9.08 -3.50 8.65
CA THR A 247 -9.25 -2.25 7.91
C THR A 247 -10.69 -1.75 7.95
N LYS A 248 -11.67 -2.65 7.82
CA LYS A 248 -13.10 -2.31 7.91
C LYS A 248 -13.45 -1.73 9.27
N GLU A 249 -13.02 -2.35 10.36
CA GLU A 249 -13.22 -1.83 11.71
C GLU A 249 -12.54 -0.48 11.92
N ALA A 250 -11.31 -0.31 11.41
CA ALA A 250 -10.61 0.96 11.48
C ALA A 250 -11.34 2.06 10.72
N ARG A 251 -11.91 1.73 9.54
CA ARG A 251 -12.74 2.65 8.75
C ARG A 251 -14.01 3.06 9.50
N ASP A 252 -14.74 2.08 10.02
CA ASP A 252 -16.01 2.32 10.72
C ASP A 252 -15.80 3.19 11.97
N ARG A 253 -14.75 2.93 12.74
CA ARG A 253 -14.35 3.76 13.88
C ARG A 253 -13.97 5.20 13.47
N ALA A 254 -13.20 5.32 12.40
CA ALA A 254 -12.78 6.63 11.90
C ALA A 254 -13.98 7.47 11.47
N VAL A 255 -14.92 6.88 10.73
CA VAL A 255 -16.17 7.50 10.29
C VAL A 255 -17.07 7.84 11.48
N ALA A 256 -17.11 7.00 12.52
CA ALA A 256 -17.84 7.29 13.78
C ALA A 256 -17.21 8.44 14.59
N GLY A 257 -16.06 9.00 14.14
CA GLY A 257 -15.39 10.12 14.80
C GLY A 257 -14.49 9.73 15.97
N GLU A 258 -14.17 8.45 16.11
CA GLU A 258 -13.27 7.94 17.16
C GLU A 258 -11.79 8.28 16.89
N GLY A 259 -11.45 8.62 15.65
CA GLY A 259 -10.11 9.03 15.22
C GLY A 259 -9.36 7.95 14.42
N PRO A 260 -8.05 8.14 14.22
CA PRO A 260 -7.25 7.27 13.36
C PRO A 260 -6.91 5.92 14.01
N THR A 261 -6.49 4.97 13.18
CA THR A 261 -5.94 3.67 13.58
C THR A 261 -4.64 3.42 12.85
N LEU A 262 -3.65 2.84 13.51
CA LEU A 262 -2.41 2.31 12.93
C LEU A 262 -2.52 0.79 12.78
N ILE A 263 -2.37 0.28 11.56
CA ILE A 263 -2.38 -1.15 11.26
C ILE A 263 -0.98 -1.55 10.77
N GLU A 264 -0.37 -2.54 11.40
CA GLU A 264 0.82 -3.21 10.89
C GLU A 264 0.42 -4.53 10.26
N THR A 265 0.62 -4.69 8.96
CA THR A 265 0.42 -5.96 8.26
C THR A 265 1.76 -6.67 8.11
N MET A 266 1.90 -7.84 8.75
CA MET A 266 3.09 -8.68 8.62
C MET A 266 3.02 -9.41 7.28
N THR A 267 3.87 -9.02 6.34
CA THR A 267 3.84 -9.52 4.97
C THR A 267 5.24 -9.83 4.45
N TYR A 268 5.36 -10.23 3.20
CA TYR A 268 6.64 -10.50 2.57
C TYR A 268 6.67 -10.02 1.13
N ARG A 269 7.84 -9.62 0.67
CA ARG A 269 8.09 -9.18 -0.70
C ARG A 269 8.90 -10.25 -1.42
N TYR A 270 8.31 -11.01 -2.35
CA TYR A 270 9.03 -12.07 -3.07
C TYR A 270 10.08 -11.52 -4.04
N GLY A 271 9.77 -10.40 -4.69
CA GLY A 271 10.67 -9.75 -5.64
C GLY A 271 11.76 -8.89 -4.99
N PRO A 272 12.63 -8.28 -5.82
CA PRO A 272 13.57 -7.25 -5.38
C PRO A 272 12.83 -6.00 -4.85
N HIS A 273 13.56 -5.12 -4.18
CA HIS A 273 13.01 -3.85 -3.71
C HIS A 273 12.45 -3.02 -4.87
N THR A 274 13.23 -2.88 -5.92
CA THR A 274 12.83 -2.31 -7.22
C THR A 274 13.54 -3.05 -8.34
N MET A 275 13.07 -2.85 -9.56
CA MET A 275 13.72 -3.39 -10.75
C MET A 275 15.00 -2.62 -11.15
N ALA A 276 15.44 -1.63 -10.36
CA ALA A 276 16.59 -0.78 -10.62
C ALA A 276 17.88 -1.28 -9.93
N GLY A 277 18.17 -2.58 -10.03
CA GLY A 277 19.46 -3.15 -9.63
C GLY A 277 19.54 -3.68 -8.20
N ASP A 278 18.41 -3.86 -7.51
CA ASP A 278 18.39 -4.58 -6.23
C ASP A 278 18.55 -6.09 -6.43
N ASP A 279 19.37 -6.70 -5.57
CA ASP A 279 19.62 -8.14 -5.54
C ASP A 279 19.32 -8.70 -4.14
N PRO A 280 18.12 -9.31 -3.94
CA PRO A 280 17.70 -9.84 -2.65
C PRO A 280 18.62 -10.90 -2.07
N THR A 281 19.34 -11.65 -2.90
CA THR A 281 20.23 -12.73 -2.43
C THR A 281 21.41 -12.23 -1.60
N ARG A 282 21.66 -10.91 -1.60
CA ARG A 282 22.70 -10.27 -0.78
C ARG A 282 22.31 -10.06 0.68
N TYR A 283 21.01 -10.11 1.00
CA TYR A 283 20.51 -9.78 2.35
C TYR A 283 19.42 -10.70 2.86
N ARG A 284 18.90 -11.62 2.02
CA ARG A 284 17.93 -12.66 2.39
C ARG A 284 18.51 -14.04 2.12
N THR A 285 18.00 -15.05 2.81
CA THR A 285 18.37 -16.43 2.63
C THR A 285 17.27 -17.19 1.88
N SER A 286 17.64 -18.27 1.18
CA SER A 286 16.68 -19.16 0.53
C SER A 286 15.73 -19.82 1.52
N ASP A 287 16.17 -20.06 2.75
CA ASP A 287 15.35 -20.68 3.78
C ASP A 287 14.26 -19.71 4.25
N GLU A 288 14.60 -18.42 4.38
CA GLU A 288 13.62 -17.36 4.68
C GLU A 288 12.56 -17.26 3.57
N ASP A 289 13.00 -17.22 2.31
CA ASP A 289 12.08 -17.16 1.16
C ASP A 289 11.15 -18.40 1.17
N ALA A 290 11.66 -19.61 1.39
CA ALA A 290 10.89 -20.84 1.44
C ALA A 290 9.87 -20.89 2.60
N GLU A 291 10.20 -20.29 3.77
CA GLU A 291 9.26 -20.17 4.89
C GLU A 291 8.10 -19.22 4.56
N TRP A 292 8.36 -18.14 3.86
CA TRP A 292 7.32 -17.21 3.45
C TRP A 292 6.47 -17.73 2.27
N GLU A 293 7.05 -18.53 1.38
CA GLU A 293 6.30 -19.20 0.30
C GLU A 293 5.19 -20.13 0.84
N LYS A 294 5.42 -20.79 1.99
CA LYS A 294 4.38 -21.61 2.65
C LYS A 294 3.17 -20.78 3.10
N LYS A 295 3.36 -19.49 3.28
CA LYS A 295 2.34 -18.53 3.73
C LYS A 295 1.75 -17.71 2.59
N ASP A 296 2.02 -18.05 1.33
CA ASP A 296 1.57 -17.29 0.16
C ASP A 296 0.09 -16.93 0.27
N PRO A 297 -0.26 -15.62 0.18
CA PRO A 297 -1.63 -15.14 0.42
C PRO A 297 -2.62 -15.69 -0.60
N LEU A 298 -2.19 -15.92 -1.86
CA LEU A 298 -3.07 -16.48 -2.88
C LEU A 298 -3.33 -17.98 -2.61
N VAL A 299 -2.29 -18.73 -2.22
CA VAL A 299 -2.42 -20.15 -1.91
C VAL A 299 -3.35 -20.37 -0.71
N ARG A 300 -3.16 -19.57 0.35
CA ARG A 300 -3.97 -19.61 1.56
C ARG A 300 -5.44 -19.30 1.27
N PHE A 301 -5.72 -18.21 0.61
CA PHE A 301 -7.08 -17.76 0.33
C PHE A 301 -7.79 -18.65 -0.72
N ARG A 302 -7.02 -19.17 -1.71
CA ARG A 302 -7.51 -20.16 -2.66
C ARG A 302 -8.02 -21.42 -1.95
N LYS A 303 -7.22 -22.01 -1.06
CA LYS A 303 -7.62 -23.21 -0.29
C LYS A 303 -8.91 -22.95 0.51
N PHE A 304 -9.03 -21.80 1.15
CA PHE A 304 -10.25 -21.43 1.86
C PHE A 304 -11.46 -21.43 0.93
N LEU A 305 -11.35 -20.82 -0.24
CA LEU A 305 -12.46 -20.74 -1.21
C LEU A 305 -12.76 -22.08 -1.87
N GLU A 306 -11.76 -22.91 -2.15
CA GLU A 306 -11.94 -24.27 -2.66
C GLU A 306 -12.69 -25.12 -1.65
N ASN A 307 -12.35 -25.04 -0.37
CA ASN A 307 -13.06 -25.74 0.71
C ASN A 307 -14.53 -25.31 0.83
N LYS A 308 -14.85 -24.07 0.45
CA LYS A 308 -16.24 -23.55 0.35
C LYS A 308 -16.92 -23.90 -0.98
N GLY A 309 -16.20 -24.50 -1.95
CA GLY A 309 -16.72 -24.77 -3.30
C GLY A 309 -16.90 -23.51 -4.17
N LEU A 310 -16.24 -22.40 -3.81
CA LEU A 310 -16.38 -21.11 -4.49
C LEU A 310 -15.30 -20.87 -5.56
N TRP A 311 -14.19 -21.59 -5.52
CA TRP A 311 -13.04 -21.41 -6.41
C TRP A 311 -12.57 -22.73 -7.00
N ASN A 312 -12.01 -22.67 -8.20
CA ASN A 312 -11.38 -23.80 -8.89
C ASN A 312 -10.39 -23.30 -9.95
N GLU A 313 -9.67 -24.23 -10.58
CA GLU A 313 -8.68 -23.93 -11.61
C GLU A 313 -9.26 -23.23 -12.84
N ASP A 314 -10.48 -23.54 -13.26
CA ASP A 314 -11.11 -22.92 -14.42
C ASP A 314 -11.37 -21.42 -14.16
N LYS A 315 -11.93 -21.07 -13.01
CA LYS A 315 -12.13 -19.67 -12.59
C LYS A 315 -10.79 -18.92 -12.51
N GLU A 316 -9.77 -19.55 -11.95
CA GLU A 316 -8.44 -18.91 -11.86
C GLU A 316 -7.86 -18.64 -13.24
N ASN A 317 -7.97 -19.59 -14.17
CA ASN A 317 -7.52 -19.42 -15.55
C ASN A 317 -8.28 -18.31 -16.29
N GLU A 318 -9.60 -18.17 -16.07
CA GLU A 318 -10.38 -17.05 -16.60
C GLU A 318 -9.84 -15.69 -16.13
N VAL A 319 -9.52 -15.55 -14.84
CA VAL A 319 -8.94 -14.31 -14.30
C VAL A 319 -7.55 -14.05 -14.86
N ILE A 320 -6.71 -15.09 -14.98
CA ILE A 320 -5.37 -14.98 -15.57
C ILE A 320 -5.44 -14.48 -17.02
N GLU A 321 -6.32 -15.06 -17.85
CA GLU A 321 -6.47 -14.63 -19.24
C GLU A 321 -7.05 -13.22 -19.35
N ARG A 322 -8.01 -12.85 -18.51
CA ARG A 322 -8.52 -11.48 -18.41
C ARG A 322 -7.39 -10.51 -18.06
N ALA A 323 -6.60 -10.79 -17.02
CA ALA A 323 -5.46 -9.96 -16.61
C ALA A 323 -4.44 -9.76 -17.76
N LYS A 324 -4.11 -10.83 -18.47
CA LYS A 324 -3.21 -10.75 -19.65
C LYS A 324 -3.78 -9.87 -20.76
N ALA A 325 -5.09 -9.96 -21.01
CA ALA A 325 -5.78 -9.16 -22.03
C ALA A 325 -5.80 -7.67 -21.64
N ASP A 326 -6.15 -7.36 -20.37
CA ASP A 326 -6.19 -5.99 -19.84
C ASP A 326 -4.80 -5.34 -19.90
N ILE A 327 -3.76 -6.04 -19.48
CA ILE A 327 -2.38 -5.56 -19.50
C ILE A 327 -1.92 -5.31 -20.95
N LYS A 328 -2.25 -6.23 -21.86
CA LYS A 328 -1.91 -6.08 -23.30
C LYS A 328 -2.61 -4.86 -23.91
N ALA A 329 -3.87 -4.63 -23.58
CA ALA A 329 -4.61 -3.47 -24.04
C ALA A 329 -4.02 -2.17 -23.50
N ALA A 330 -3.81 -2.08 -22.19
CA ALA A 330 -3.30 -0.88 -21.53
C ALA A 330 -1.87 -0.52 -21.98
N ILE A 331 -0.97 -1.50 -22.15
CA ILE A 331 0.39 -1.23 -22.62
C ILE A 331 0.39 -0.77 -24.08
N LYS A 332 -0.52 -1.28 -24.91
CA LYS A 332 -0.69 -0.83 -26.30
C LYS A 332 -1.19 0.62 -26.36
N GLU A 333 -2.13 0.97 -25.49
CA GLU A 333 -2.63 2.34 -25.37
C GLU A 333 -1.53 3.30 -24.89
N ALA A 334 -0.77 2.91 -23.85
CA ALA A 334 0.37 3.67 -23.39
C ALA A 334 1.48 3.83 -24.46
N ASP A 335 1.68 2.83 -25.32
CA ASP A 335 2.62 2.93 -26.46
C ASP A 335 2.16 3.93 -27.54
N ASN A 336 0.85 4.11 -27.68
CA ASN A 336 0.26 5.04 -28.65
C ASN A 336 0.04 6.45 -28.07
N THR A 337 0.27 6.65 -26.77
CA THR A 337 0.19 7.98 -26.17
C THR A 337 1.27 8.89 -26.74
N GLU A 338 0.88 10.11 -27.07
CA GLU A 338 1.79 11.12 -27.60
C GLU A 338 2.99 11.33 -26.67
N LYS A 339 4.19 11.41 -27.26
CA LYS A 339 5.41 11.61 -26.49
C LYS A 339 5.39 12.96 -25.78
N GLN A 340 5.72 12.94 -24.51
CA GLN A 340 5.89 14.14 -23.71
C GLN A 340 7.09 14.94 -24.25
N THR A 341 6.87 16.24 -24.44
CA THR A 341 7.94 17.21 -24.76
C THR A 341 8.35 17.98 -23.51
N VAL A 342 9.47 18.69 -23.57
CA VAL A 342 9.88 19.56 -22.46
C VAL A 342 8.90 20.72 -22.30
N THR A 343 8.42 21.27 -23.42
CA THR A 343 7.42 22.37 -23.38
C THR A 343 6.11 21.91 -22.78
N SER A 344 5.58 20.74 -23.16
CA SER A 344 4.34 20.20 -22.57
C SER A 344 4.44 19.95 -21.06
N LEU A 345 5.64 19.58 -20.57
CA LEU A 345 5.88 19.44 -19.13
C LEU A 345 5.87 20.81 -18.43
N MET A 346 6.46 21.85 -19.03
CA MET A 346 6.48 23.20 -18.47
C MET A 346 5.08 23.80 -18.38
N GLU A 347 4.24 23.56 -19.38
CA GLU A 347 2.86 24.08 -19.46
C GLU A 347 1.96 23.60 -18.33
N ILE A 348 2.23 22.40 -17.77
CA ILE A 348 1.40 21.84 -16.70
C ILE A 348 1.87 22.18 -15.29
N MET A 349 3.03 22.85 -15.13
CA MET A 349 3.60 23.10 -13.81
C MET A 349 2.90 24.23 -13.05
N TYR A 350 2.41 25.24 -13.77
CA TYR A 350 1.82 26.45 -13.19
C TYR A 350 0.63 26.90 -14.02
N GLU A 351 -0.38 27.48 -13.38
CA GLU A 351 -1.48 28.18 -14.05
C GLU A 351 -0.96 29.39 -14.84
N ASP A 352 -0.15 30.22 -14.17
CA ASP A 352 0.59 31.32 -14.80
C ASP A 352 2.08 30.98 -14.78
N MET A 353 2.68 30.83 -15.94
CA MET A 353 4.09 30.46 -16.07
C MET A 353 5.01 31.57 -15.55
N PRO A 354 5.89 31.32 -14.56
CA PRO A 354 6.86 32.31 -14.08
C PRO A 354 7.82 32.76 -15.18
N GLN A 355 8.29 34.02 -15.12
CA GLN A 355 9.13 34.61 -16.17
C GLN A 355 10.38 33.76 -16.49
N ASN A 356 11.07 33.26 -15.47
CA ASN A 356 12.26 32.42 -15.64
C ASN A 356 11.97 31.10 -16.35
N LEU A 357 10.77 30.53 -16.17
CA LEU A 357 10.34 29.33 -16.89
C LEU A 357 9.89 29.68 -18.31
N ALA A 358 9.21 30.82 -18.50
CA ALA A 358 8.81 31.31 -19.82
C ALA A 358 10.02 31.53 -20.76
N GLU A 359 11.12 32.08 -20.23
CA GLU A 359 12.36 32.24 -21.00
C GLU A 359 12.94 30.86 -21.45
N GLN A 360 12.91 29.85 -20.57
CA GLN A 360 13.34 28.49 -20.90
C GLN A 360 12.36 27.83 -21.89
N TYR A 361 11.06 28.04 -21.72
CA TYR A 361 10.03 27.51 -22.60
C TYR A 361 10.26 27.92 -24.07
N GLU A 362 10.53 29.21 -24.35
CA GLU A 362 10.78 29.66 -25.71
C GLU A 362 12.06 29.02 -26.32
N ILE A 363 13.09 28.78 -25.50
CA ILE A 363 14.30 28.08 -25.94
C ILE A 363 13.99 26.61 -26.35
N TYR A 364 13.19 25.90 -25.56
CA TYR A 364 12.83 24.52 -25.87
C TYR A 364 11.83 24.41 -27.02
N LYS A 365 10.89 25.33 -27.11
CA LYS A 365 9.93 25.42 -28.22
C LYS A 365 10.63 25.56 -29.56
N GLU A 366 11.68 26.41 -29.62
CA GLU A 366 12.50 26.54 -30.83
C GLU A 366 13.27 25.24 -31.17
N LYS A 367 13.75 24.52 -30.15
CA LYS A 367 14.45 23.23 -30.33
C LYS A 367 13.51 22.11 -30.80
N GLU A 368 12.30 22.07 -30.31
CA GLU A 368 11.30 21.04 -30.62
C GLU A 368 10.67 21.27 -32.01
N SER A 369 10.74 22.48 -32.55
CA SER A 369 10.27 22.83 -33.90
C SER A 369 11.25 22.44 -35.02
N LYS A 370 12.48 22.08 -34.69
CA LYS A 370 13.53 21.62 -35.61
C LYS A 370 13.62 20.11 -35.66
#